data_2d66bb5465a77888dae03b6044cb72cc
#
_entry.id   2d66bb5465a77888dae03b6044cb72cc
#
_cell.length_a   1.000
_cell.length_b   1.000
_cell.length_c   1.000
_cell.angle_alpha   90.00
_cell.angle_beta   90.00
_cell.angle_gamma   90.00
#
_symmetry.space_group_name_H-M   'P 1'
#
loop_
_entity.id
_entity.type
_entity.pdbx_description
1 polymer ?
#
loop_
_entity_poly.entity_id
_entity_poly.type
_entity_poly.pdbx_seq_one_letter_code
_entity_poly.pdbx_strand_id
1 'polypeptide(L)'
;MQEFPNHNEALEYFGGMSDGIKTSENGCAVLGFIVLAGWVSILLCKSTRISSTLPGGHEVQVVTNSTWFRIPLSGYDRSKVSRDEEKNLNTLTEFAIDGVHFYCETLDVSCPFPGHSSPDYCREFVWNEWHGLPFWKAGMQHYCPKLFQGFAESMELKDSRGQPYGCAHFCRRSRLHPGTRYLARGINAVASCGNEIECELIFWRASKTKKTEIDFSSYVWRRGSVPIWWGVDIKNTVGEAAIWVKKDDSYEHTARYFRRLRSQYVDKEEGGDESNFSVTCVNLLRCAPGRSELTLSEGFQKGVRSANKMISNMDLRVLNFDWHANTKALGEAGTIKGLWMSIRNMLKEVGFNSGALKLESAASSPSAFTFTFDQKQKGVLRYNCADSLDRTNVASFFGVVPVLLEQCRKLDLDLVKQSLPEGIQADLPDGWEARKDKVTGKLFYIDHNTKTTTWECPQLRKDRNEMMSQPWWVLDVEVANVRDNISTELLTSLMEQFKVEGDLNAMLYTGSRAMHSSILQQVSFVLLFFSFFACSLD
;
A
#
# COMPACT_ATOMS: atom_id res chain seq x y z
N MET A 1 25.19 -14.13 -21.84
CA MET A 1 24.12 -15.11 -21.50
C MET A 1 23.52 -15.56 -22.82
N GLN A 2 23.32 -16.85 -23.02
CA GLN A 2 22.72 -17.37 -24.24
C GLN A 2 21.33 -17.87 -23.90
N GLU A 3 20.33 -17.45 -24.67
CA GLU A 3 18.95 -17.85 -24.50
C GLU A 3 18.61 -19.04 -25.38
N PHE A 4 17.75 -19.91 -24.88
CA PHE A 4 17.21 -21.03 -25.60
C PHE A 4 15.69 -21.04 -25.43
N PRO A 5 14.92 -21.33 -26.48
CA PRO A 5 13.46 -21.35 -26.43
C PRO A 5 12.88 -22.36 -25.43
N ASN A 6 13.64 -23.43 -25.17
CA ASN A 6 13.24 -24.46 -24.20
C ASN A 6 14.46 -25.21 -23.65
N HIS A 7 14.21 -25.98 -22.58
CA HIS A 7 15.25 -26.75 -21.88
C HIS A 7 15.95 -27.80 -22.77
N ASN A 8 15.23 -28.43 -23.69
CA ASN A 8 15.82 -29.46 -24.54
C ASN A 8 16.82 -28.89 -25.53
N GLU A 9 16.53 -27.75 -26.14
CA GLU A 9 17.46 -27.03 -27.02
C GLU A 9 18.73 -26.57 -26.27
N ALA A 10 18.56 -26.11 -25.03
CA ALA A 10 19.72 -25.79 -24.18
C ALA A 10 20.57 -27.04 -23.91
N LEU A 11 19.96 -28.16 -23.56
CA LEU A 11 20.67 -29.43 -23.33
C LEU A 11 21.39 -29.93 -24.59
N GLU A 12 20.75 -29.85 -25.76
CA GLU A 12 21.36 -30.25 -27.03
C GLU A 12 22.56 -29.38 -27.37
N TYR A 13 22.45 -28.06 -27.23
CA TYR A 13 23.55 -27.13 -27.46
C TYR A 13 24.74 -27.39 -26.55
N PHE A 14 24.53 -27.55 -25.25
CA PHE A 14 25.60 -27.78 -24.28
C PHE A 14 26.10 -29.24 -24.30
N GLY A 15 25.26 -30.20 -24.68
CA GLY A 15 25.67 -31.61 -24.82
C GLY A 15 26.68 -31.83 -25.94
N GLY A 16 26.75 -30.95 -26.93
CA GLY A 16 27.75 -30.93 -27.98
C GLY A 16 29.08 -30.30 -27.58
N MET A 17 29.20 -29.69 -26.38
CA MET A 17 30.45 -29.12 -25.88
C MET A 17 31.28 -30.16 -25.12
N SER A 18 32.61 -30.08 -25.23
CA SER A 18 33.55 -31.04 -24.63
C SER A 18 33.42 -31.21 -23.11
N ASP A 19 32.94 -30.17 -22.41
CA ASP A 19 32.76 -30.18 -20.97
C ASP A 19 31.31 -30.48 -20.51
N GLY A 20 30.33 -30.47 -21.41
CA GLY A 20 28.91 -30.74 -21.13
C GLY A 20 28.27 -29.85 -20.04
N ILE A 21 26.99 -30.09 -19.76
CA ILE A 21 26.31 -29.52 -18.61
C ILE A 21 26.61 -30.38 -17.38
N LYS A 22 27.40 -29.83 -16.43
CA LYS A 22 27.73 -30.51 -15.17
C LYS A 22 26.60 -30.40 -14.12
N THR A 23 25.87 -29.28 -14.13
CA THR A 23 24.75 -29.03 -13.22
C THR A 23 23.70 -28.15 -13.90
N SER A 24 22.44 -28.43 -13.64
CA SER A 24 21.32 -27.57 -14.05
C SER A 24 20.40 -27.30 -12.85
N GLU A 25 19.90 -26.10 -12.76
CA GLU A 25 18.93 -25.67 -11.74
C GLU A 25 17.73 -25.03 -12.41
N ASN A 26 16.54 -25.47 -12.03
CA ASN A 26 15.29 -24.88 -12.50
C ASN A 26 14.86 -23.76 -11.58
N GLY A 27 14.40 -22.68 -12.14
CA GLY A 27 13.84 -21.53 -11.41
C GLY A 27 12.89 -20.70 -12.27
N CYS A 28 12.03 -19.93 -11.60
CA CYS A 28 11.09 -19.02 -12.25
C CYS A 28 11.77 -17.71 -12.68
N ALA A 29 12.72 -17.21 -11.86
CA ALA A 29 13.43 -15.95 -12.10
C ALA A 29 14.80 -15.96 -11.40
N VAL A 30 15.73 -15.16 -11.93
CA VAL A 30 16.96 -14.81 -11.24
C VAL A 30 16.71 -13.56 -10.41
N LEU A 31 16.91 -13.62 -9.10
CA LEU A 31 16.69 -12.47 -8.21
C LEU A 31 17.94 -11.61 -8.01
N GLY A 32 19.08 -12.09 -8.50
CA GLY A 32 20.37 -11.40 -8.47
C GLY A 32 21.54 -12.34 -8.22
N PHE A 33 22.74 -11.77 -8.08
CA PHE A 33 23.94 -12.53 -7.70
C PHE A 33 24.91 -11.70 -6.87
N ILE A 34 25.80 -12.40 -6.18
CA ILE A 34 26.95 -11.81 -5.48
C ILE A 34 28.23 -12.59 -5.83
N VAL A 35 29.36 -11.89 -5.80
CA VAL A 35 30.69 -12.52 -5.90
C VAL A 35 31.41 -12.31 -4.58
N LEU A 36 31.62 -13.39 -3.86
CA LEU A 36 32.25 -13.35 -2.53
C LEU A 36 32.98 -14.66 -2.26
N ALA A 37 34.15 -14.59 -1.60
CA ALA A 37 34.95 -15.75 -1.16
C ALA A 37 35.25 -16.76 -2.28
N GLY A 38 35.48 -16.27 -3.52
CA GLY A 38 35.77 -17.11 -4.68
C GLY A 38 34.59 -17.88 -5.25
N TRP A 39 33.37 -17.44 -4.92
CA TRP A 39 32.11 -17.97 -5.46
C TRP A 39 31.30 -16.89 -6.15
N VAL A 40 30.70 -17.26 -7.26
CA VAL A 40 29.52 -16.55 -7.81
C VAL A 40 28.30 -17.25 -7.25
N SER A 41 27.57 -16.57 -6.37
CA SER A 41 26.35 -17.09 -5.76
C SER A 41 25.15 -16.40 -6.40
N ILE A 42 24.30 -17.16 -7.09
CA ILE A 42 23.12 -16.70 -7.82
C ILE A 42 21.90 -17.01 -6.98
N LEU A 43 21.08 -16.02 -6.70
CA LEU A 43 19.81 -16.19 -6.02
C LEU A 43 18.72 -16.51 -7.05
N LEU A 44 18.14 -17.69 -6.95
CA LEU A 44 17.09 -18.18 -7.83
C LEU A 44 15.74 -18.24 -7.12
N CYS A 45 14.73 -17.74 -7.74
CA CYS A 45 13.33 -18.00 -7.38
C CYS A 45 12.96 -19.42 -7.84
N LYS A 46 12.64 -20.32 -6.93
CA LYS A 46 12.28 -21.71 -7.23
C LYS A 46 10.78 -21.88 -7.49
N SER A 47 9.96 -21.14 -6.77
CA SER A 47 8.52 -21.19 -6.93
C SER A 47 7.87 -19.88 -6.55
N THR A 48 6.76 -19.60 -7.20
CA THR A 48 5.92 -18.42 -6.97
C THR A 48 4.44 -18.78 -6.86
N ARG A 49 3.67 -17.85 -6.42
CA ARG A 49 2.21 -17.85 -6.44
C ARG A 49 1.72 -16.48 -6.92
N ILE A 50 0.71 -16.45 -7.76
CA ILE A 50 0.03 -15.19 -8.10
C ILE A 50 -0.63 -14.65 -6.85
N SER A 51 -0.30 -13.43 -6.48
CA SER A 51 -0.85 -12.72 -5.32
C SER A 51 -1.85 -11.66 -5.74
N SER A 52 -1.60 -11.01 -6.86
CA SER A 52 -2.42 -9.91 -7.35
C SER A 52 -2.43 -9.89 -8.87
N THR A 53 -3.55 -9.47 -9.44
CA THR A 53 -3.65 -9.15 -10.87
C THR A 53 -3.95 -7.66 -10.99
N LEU A 54 -3.19 -6.95 -11.82
CA LEU A 54 -3.33 -5.52 -12.07
C LEU A 54 -4.06 -5.26 -13.41
N PRO A 55 -4.51 -4.02 -13.66
CA PRO A 55 -5.13 -3.64 -14.94
C PRO A 55 -4.26 -4.07 -16.13
N GLY A 56 -4.89 -4.67 -17.13
CA GLY A 56 -4.18 -5.22 -18.29
C GLY A 56 -3.76 -6.68 -18.15
N GLY A 57 -4.07 -7.33 -17.01
CA GLY A 57 -3.72 -8.74 -16.76
C GLY A 57 -2.28 -8.94 -16.28
N HIS A 58 -1.63 -7.89 -15.76
CA HIS A 58 -0.29 -8.00 -15.20
C HIS A 58 -0.32 -8.77 -13.88
N GLU A 59 0.30 -9.94 -13.86
CA GLU A 59 0.34 -10.82 -12.68
C GLU A 59 1.49 -10.45 -11.74
N VAL A 60 1.16 -10.17 -10.50
CA VAL A 60 2.13 -9.94 -9.43
C VAL A 60 2.38 -11.27 -8.71
N GLN A 61 3.62 -11.70 -8.76
CA GLN A 61 4.09 -12.95 -8.18
C GLN A 61 4.64 -12.70 -6.77
N VAL A 62 4.26 -13.54 -5.81
CA VAL A 62 4.96 -13.64 -4.53
C VAL A 62 5.93 -14.81 -4.57
N VAL A 63 7.19 -14.56 -4.17
CA VAL A 63 8.20 -15.61 -4.05
C VAL A 63 7.83 -16.52 -2.88
N THR A 64 7.59 -17.79 -3.14
CA THR A 64 7.25 -18.78 -2.11
C THR A 64 8.44 -19.63 -1.70
N ASN A 65 9.45 -19.74 -2.57
CA ASN A 65 10.70 -20.43 -2.26
C ASN A 65 11.84 -19.86 -3.10
N SER A 66 13.01 -19.73 -2.49
CA SER A 66 14.24 -19.29 -3.16
C SER A 66 15.44 -20.14 -2.72
N THR A 67 16.48 -20.15 -3.55
CA THR A 67 17.73 -20.88 -3.24
C THR A 67 18.93 -20.14 -3.81
N TRP A 68 20.09 -20.36 -3.18
CA TRP A 68 21.37 -19.88 -3.67
C TRP A 68 22.10 -20.99 -4.45
N PHE A 69 22.32 -20.75 -5.72
CA PHE A 69 23.15 -21.59 -6.58
C PHE A 69 24.56 -21.03 -6.64
N ARG A 70 25.57 -21.85 -6.28
CA ARG A 70 26.97 -21.41 -6.18
C ARG A 70 27.79 -21.97 -7.30
N ILE A 71 28.54 -21.11 -8.02
CA ILE A 71 29.47 -21.47 -9.07
C ILE A 71 30.86 -21.05 -8.59
N PRO A 72 31.86 -21.96 -8.60
CA PRO A 72 33.21 -21.59 -8.25
C PRO A 72 33.80 -20.63 -9.28
N LEU A 73 34.43 -19.55 -8.81
CA LEU A 73 35.13 -18.61 -9.68
C LEU A 73 36.43 -19.23 -10.19
N SER A 74 36.54 -19.35 -11.52
CA SER A 74 37.72 -19.92 -12.15
C SER A 74 38.95 -19.06 -11.89
N GLY A 75 40.10 -19.70 -11.58
CA GLY A 75 41.37 -19.02 -11.30
C GLY A 75 41.47 -18.33 -9.93
N TYR A 76 40.46 -18.43 -9.09
CA TYR A 76 40.48 -17.85 -7.75
C TYR A 76 41.12 -18.82 -6.74
N ASP A 77 42.17 -18.36 -6.04
CA ASP A 77 42.85 -19.12 -4.99
C ASP A 77 42.05 -19.08 -3.68
N ARG A 78 41.25 -20.11 -3.44
CA ARG A 78 40.39 -20.21 -2.25
C ARG A 78 41.16 -20.42 -0.94
N SER A 79 42.44 -20.81 -1.01
CA SER A 79 43.24 -20.93 0.20
C SER A 79 43.50 -19.60 0.89
N LYS A 80 43.27 -18.48 0.16
CA LYS A 80 43.40 -17.10 0.66
C LYS A 80 42.11 -16.51 1.23
N VAL A 81 40.98 -17.24 1.17
CA VAL A 81 39.72 -16.78 1.72
C VAL A 81 39.80 -16.73 3.26
N SER A 82 39.48 -15.59 3.83
CA SER A 82 39.46 -15.44 5.28
C SER A 82 38.22 -16.17 5.88
N ARG A 83 38.35 -16.60 7.15
CA ARG A 83 37.21 -17.19 7.88
C ARG A 83 35.99 -16.25 7.96
N ASP A 84 36.24 -14.94 8.02
CA ASP A 84 35.15 -13.92 8.08
C ASP A 84 34.42 -13.80 6.74
N GLU A 85 35.16 -13.87 5.61
CA GLU A 85 34.51 -13.88 4.28
C GLU A 85 33.66 -15.13 4.06
N GLU A 86 34.13 -16.30 4.49
CA GLU A 86 33.39 -17.55 4.41
C GLU A 86 32.14 -17.51 5.32
N LYS A 87 32.29 -17.00 6.54
CA LYS A 87 31.16 -16.79 7.45
C LYS A 87 30.14 -15.83 6.85
N ASN A 88 30.59 -14.72 6.27
CA ASN A 88 29.70 -13.75 5.62
C ASN A 88 28.97 -14.38 4.43
N LEU A 89 29.62 -15.16 3.61
CA LEU A 89 29.02 -15.89 2.50
C LEU A 89 27.93 -16.85 3.00
N ASN A 90 28.21 -17.62 4.05
CA ASN A 90 27.27 -18.56 4.62
C ASN A 90 26.05 -17.81 5.20
N THR A 91 26.27 -16.75 5.96
CA THR A 91 25.17 -15.91 6.50
C THR A 91 24.29 -15.34 5.38
N LEU A 92 24.88 -14.85 4.28
CA LEU A 92 24.12 -14.32 3.14
C LEU A 92 23.31 -15.42 2.43
N THR A 93 23.86 -16.60 2.30
CA THR A 93 23.22 -17.71 1.58
C THR A 93 22.26 -18.54 2.44
N GLU A 94 22.24 -18.31 3.75
CA GLU A 94 21.19 -18.79 4.66
C GLU A 94 19.94 -17.91 4.62
N PHE A 95 20.05 -16.69 4.07
CA PHE A 95 18.92 -15.78 3.98
C PHE A 95 17.96 -16.26 2.88
N ALA A 96 16.79 -16.73 3.29
CA ALA A 96 15.72 -17.12 2.40
C ALA A 96 14.82 -15.91 2.07
N ILE A 97 14.42 -15.82 0.80
CA ILE A 97 13.39 -14.89 0.34
C ILE A 97 12.12 -15.72 0.12
N ASP A 98 11.14 -15.57 1.00
CA ASP A 98 9.90 -16.32 0.94
C ASP A 98 8.71 -15.51 1.49
N GLY A 99 7.54 -15.68 0.87
CA GLY A 99 6.24 -15.25 1.36
C GLY A 99 5.95 -13.74 1.46
N VAL A 100 6.97 -12.88 1.38
CA VAL A 100 6.85 -11.43 1.61
C VAL A 100 7.55 -10.56 0.56
N HIS A 101 8.07 -11.19 -0.50
CA HIS A 101 8.73 -10.50 -1.60
C HIS A 101 7.96 -10.71 -2.89
N PHE A 102 7.72 -9.64 -3.60
CA PHE A 102 6.83 -9.59 -4.75
C PHE A 102 7.54 -9.00 -5.96
N TYR A 103 7.19 -9.48 -7.16
CA TYR A 103 7.60 -8.90 -8.43
C TYR A 103 6.53 -9.10 -9.50
N CYS A 104 6.66 -8.37 -10.60
CA CYS A 104 5.90 -8.62 -11.82
C CYS A 104 6.89 -8.63 -13.00
N GLU A 105 6.72 -9.55 -13.93
CA GLU A 105 7.62 -9.68 -15.09
C GLU A 105 7.40 -8.57 -16.11
N THR A 106 6.19 -8.06 -16.18
CA THR A 106 5.73 -7.13 -17.22
C THR A 106 5.61 -5.68 -16.74
N LEU A 107 5.71 -5.44 -15.41
CA LEU A 107 5.53 -4.13 -14.81
C LEU A 107 6.48 -3.94 -13.61
N ASP A 108 7.04 -2.76 -13.45
CA ASP A 108 7.80 -2.43 -12.24
C ASP A 108 6.84 -2.10 -11.09
N VAL A 109 6.53 -3.11 -10.27
CA VAL A 109 5.64 -2.97 -9.10
C VAL A 109 6.35 -2.46 -7.84
N SER A 110 7.64 -2.15 -7.92
CA SER A 110 8.37 -1.48 -6.84
C SER A 110 8.06 0.02 -6.75
N CYS A 111 7.29 0.55 -7.70
CA CYS A 111 6.79 1.92 -7.75
C CYS A 111 5.26 1.94 -7.94
N PRO A 112 4.59 3.09 -7.69
CA PRO A 112 3.15 3.22 -7.88
C PRO A 112 2.70 2.96 -9.32
N PHE A 113 1.47 2.41 -9.45
CA PHE A 113 0.84 2.12 -10.74
C PHE A 113 0.49 3.42 -11.50
N PRO A 114 0.65 3.45 -12.82
CA PRO A 114 0.98 2.38 -13.74
C PRO A 114 2.48 2.14 -13.96
N GLY A 115 3.33 2.58 -13.07
CA GLY A 115 4.78 2.55 -13.20
C GLY A 115 5.35 3.93 -13.46
N HIS A 116 6.65 4.02 -13.61
CA HIS A 116 7.36 5.27 -13.85
C HIS A 116 8.29 5.13 -15.06
N SER A 117 8.35 6.16 -15.89
CA SER A 117 9.20 6.18 -17.07
C SER A 117 10.70 6.28 -16.74
N SER A 118 11.06 6.81 -15.57
CA SER A 118 12.46 6.93 -15.16
C SER A 118 13.00 5.64 -14.53
N PRO A 119 14.10 5.06 -15.05
CA PRO A 119 14.71 3.85 -14.49
C PRO A 119 15.31 4.07 -13.09
N ASP A 120 15.51 5.31 -12.66
CA ASP A 120 16.06 5.68 -11.36
C ASP A 120 15.01 5.93 -10.28
N TYR A 121 13.73 5.81 -10.65
CA TYR A 121 12.62 6.04 -9.73
C TYR A 121 12.54 4.94 -8.66
N CYS A 122 12.29 5.36 -7.45
CA CYS A 122 11.94 4.51 -6.30
C CYS A 122 12.88 3.35 -5.94
N ARG A 123 14.19 3.50 -6.04
CA ARG A 123 15.15 2.50 -5.54
C ARG A 123 14.99 2.17 -4.06
N GLU A 124 14.26 3.01 -3.32
CA GLU A 124 13.97 2.81 -1.90
C GLU A 124 13.24 1.49 -1.64
N PHE A 125 12.39 1.04 -2.56
CA PHE A 125 11.57 -0.15 -2.41
C PHE A 125 12.09 -1.36 -3.19
N VAL A 126 13.19 -1.23 -3.93
CA VAL A 126 13.81 -2.32 -4.69
C VAL A 126 14.76 -3.12 -3.79
N TRP A 127 14.27 -4.22 -3.23
CA TRP A 127 15.03 -5.01 -2.23
C TRP A 127 16.22 -5.77 -2.81
N ASN A 128 16.18 -6.15 -4.06
CA ASN A 128 17.28 -6.79 -4.76
C ASN A 128 18.16 -5.82 -5.57
N GLU A 129 18.16 -4.52 -5.26
CA GLU A 129 18.89 -3.52 -6.05
C GLU A 129 20.38 -3.89 -6.23
N TRP A 130 21.10 -4.19 -5.15
CA TRP A 130 22.51 -4.49 -5.21
C TRP A 130 22.82 -5.75 -6.03
N HIS A 131 22.01 -6.78 -5.89
CA HIS A 131 22.16 -8.07 -6.53
C HIS A 131 21.65 -8.07 -7.98
N GLY A 132 20.65 -7.26 -8.29
CA GLY A 132 20.05 -7.14 -9.62
C GLY A 132 20.72 -6.10 -10.53
N LEU A 133 21.38 -5.09 -9.94
CA LEU A 133 21.95 -3.97 -10.68
C LEU A 133 22.88 -4.38 -11.87
N PRO A 134 23.71 -5.43 -11.79
CA PRO A 134 24.52 -5.86 -12.92
C PRO A 134 23.67 -6.31 -14.12
N PHE A 135 22.56 -7.01 -13.87
CA PHE A 135 21.62 -7.42 -14.94
C PHE A 135 20.96 -6.19 -15.59
N TRP A 136 20.49 -5.25 -14.79
CA TRP A 136 19.82 -4.06 -15.29
C TRP A 136 20.76 -3.16 -16.10
N LYS A 137 22.00 -2.99 -15.66
CA LYS A 137 23.03 -2.26 -16.43
C LYS A 137 23.41 -2.93 -17.75
N ALA A 138 23.25 -4.25 -17.82
CA ALA A 138 23.50 -5.03 -19.03
C ALA A 138 22.27 -5.10 -19.96
N GLY A 139 21.15 -4.43 -19.63
CA GLY A 139 19.91 -4.50 -20.41
C GLY A 139 19.13 -5.81 -20.27
N MET A 140 19.44 -6.60 -19.23
CA MET A 140 18.87 -7.93 -18.98
C MET A 140 17.82 -7.92 -17.84
N GLN A 141 17.05 -6.83 -17.73
CA GLN A 141 16.05 -6.68 -16.66
C GLN A 141 14.93 -7.72 -16.69
N HIS A 142 14.63 -8.29 -17.85
CA HIS A 142 13.64 -9.34 -18.00
C HIS A 142 14.01 -10.68 -17.35
N TYR A 143 15.32 -10.91 -17.09
CA TYR A 143 15.75 -12.09 -16.33
C TYR A 143 15.81 -11.85 -14.82
N CYS A 144 15.95 -10.59 -14.42
CA CYS A 144 16.10 -10.21 -13.03
C CYS A 144 15.08 -9.12 -12.69
N PRO A 145 13.84 -9.49 -12.37
CA PRO A 145 12.81 -8.53 -12.02
C PRO A 145 13.16 -7.80 -10.72
N LYS A 146 12.62 -6.59 -10.57
CA LYS A 146 12.74 -5.83 -9.34
C LYS A 146 11.81 -6.39 -8.28
N LEU A 147 12.37 -6.69 -7.10
CA LEU A 147 11.62 -7.16 -5.94
C LEU A 147 11.26 -6.02 -5.00
N PHE A 148 10.05 -5.99 -4.51
CA PHE A 148 9.72 -5.24 -3.30
C PHE A 148 9.34 -6.19 -2.16
N GLN A 149 9.58 -5.77 -0.90
CA GLN A 149 9.12 -6.46 0.29
C GLN A 149 7.87 -5.77 0.84
N GLY A 150 6.86 -6.54 1.23
CA GLY A 150 5.66 -6.00 1.84
C GLY A 150 4.42 -6.83 1.57
N PHE A 151 3.37 -6.17 1.06
CA PHE A 151 2.06 -6.77 0.82
C PHE A 151 1.54 -6.36 -0.56
N ALA A 152 0.89 -7.30 -1.25
CA ALA A 152 0.16 -7.06 -2.50
C ALA A 152 -0.98 -8.07 -2.63
N GLU A 153 -2.20 -7.59 -2.68
CA GLU A 153 -3.38 -8.40 -3.00
C GLU A 153 -4.35 -7.63 -3.87
N SER A 154 -5.08 -8.36 -4.72
CA SER A 154 -6.17 -7.80 -5.51
C SER A 154 -7.44 -8.62 -5.35
N MET A 155 -8.57 -7.98 -5.65
CA MET A 155 -9.88 -8.59 -5.66
C MET A 155 -10.66 -8.12 -6.89
N GLU A 156 -11.50 -8.99 -7.42
CA GLU A 156 -12.48 -8.67 -8.45
C GLU A 156 -13.87 -8.66 -7.81
N LEU A 157 -14.57 -7.57 -7.96
CA LEU A 157 -15.86 -7.30 -7.34
C LEU A 157 -16.86 -6.84 -8.40
N LYS A 158 -18.12 -6.76 -8.01
CA LYS A 158 -19.19 -6.17 -8.84
C LYS A 158 -19.79 -4.97 -8.14
N ASP A 159 -20.01 -3.92 -8.90
CA ASP A 159 -20.75 -2.76 -8.41
C ASP A 159 -22.25 -3.11 -8.24
N SER A 160 -23.03 -2.20 -7.66
CA SER A 160 -24.45 -2.43 -7.40
C SER A 160 -25.30 -2.64 -8.68
N ARG A 161 -24.74 -2.28 -9.85
CA ARG A 161 -25.34 -2.56 -11.17
C ARG A 161 -24.87 -3.88 -11.78
N GLY A 162 -24.05 -4.65 -11.04
CA GLY A 162 -23.47 -5.91 -11.49
C GLY A 162 -22.28 -5.74 -12.43
N GLN A 163 -21.73 -4.53 -12.59
CA GLN A 163 -20.57 -4.28 -13.45
C GLN A 163 -19.29 -4.72 -12.72
N PRO A 164 -18.43 -5.53 -13.37
CA PRO A 164 -17.18 -5.97 -12.76
C PRO A 164 -16.20 -4.81 -12.64
N TYR A 165 -15.45 -4.79 -11.54
CA TYR A 165 -14.33 -3.91 -11.31
C TYR A 165 -13.26 -4.61 -10.47
N GLY A 166 -12.02 -4.17 -10.61
CA GLY A 166 -10.92 -4.66 -9.82
C GLY A 166 -10.49 -3.63 -8.76
N CYS A 167 -9.96 -4.14 -7.67
CA CYS A 167 -9.33 -3.36 -6.61
C CYS A 167 -8.05 -4.05 -6.18
N ALA A 168 -6.94 -3.31 -6.02
CA ALA A 168 -5.69 -3.84 -5.51
C ALA A 168 -5.11 -2.93 -4.42
N HIS A 169 -4.58 -3.55 -3.37
CA HIS A 169 -3.89 -2.90 -2.26
C HIS A 169 -2.44 -3.35 -2.21
N PHE A 170 -1.52 -2.38 -2.26
CA PHE A 170 -0.08 -2.57 -2.19
C PHE A 170 0.51 -1.83 -0.99
N CYS A 171 1.44 -2.47 -0.31
CA CYS A 171 2.26 -1.84 0.72
C CYS A 171 3.73 -2.24 0.50
N ARG A 172 4.57 -1.26 0.15
CA ARG A 172 5.99 -1.44 -0.16
C ARG A 172 6.83 -0.96 1.01
N ARG A 173 7.61 -1.84 1.61
CA ARG A 173 8.47 -1.50 2.75
C ARG A 173 9.82 -0.98 2.26
N SER A 174 10.28 0.12 2.85
CA SER A 174 11.59 0.70 2.55
C SER A 174 12.74 -0.19 3.04
N ARG A 175 13.74 -0.39 2.19
CA ARG A 175 14.98 -1.08 2.53
C ARG A 175 16.08 -0.18 3.12
N LEU A 176 15.87 1.15 3.14
CA LEU A 176 16.93 2.11 3.49
C LEU A 176 17.12 2.28 5.00
N HIS A 177 16.13 1.94 5.81
CA HIS A 177 16.25 1.87 7.25
C HIS A 177 15.47 0.66 7.80
N PRO A 178 15.83 -0.56 7.33
CA PRO A 178 15.22 -1.78 7.82
C PRO A 178 15.76 -2.09 9.23
N GLY A 179 15.03 -2.89 9.96
CA GLY A 179 15.45 -3.37 11.27
C GLY A 179 14.29 -3.61 12.20
N THR A 180 14.63 -4.05 13.41
CA THR A 180 13.64 -4.31 14.44
C THR A 180 13.27 -3.05 15.21
N ARG A 181 12.22 -3.15 16.02
CA ARG A 181 11.61 -2.06 16.79
C ARG A 181 12.60 -1.23 17.61
N TYR A 182 13.67 -1.83 18.11
CA TYR A 182 14.65 -1.12 18.94
C TYR A 182 15.81 -0.51 18.14
N LEU A 183 16.01 -0.94 16.90
CA LEU A 183 17.13 -0.51 16.06
C LEU A 183 16.73 0.49 14.97
N ALA A 184 15.50 0.37 14.43
CA ALA A 184 15.02 1.18 13.30
C ALA A 184 13.93 2.16 13.75
N ARG A 185 14.31 3.22 14.47
CA ARG A 185 13.44 4.32 14.88
C ARG A 185 13.98 5.65 14.40
N GLY A 186 13.07 6.59 14.17
CA GLY A 186 13.46 7.91 13.71
C GLY A 186 14.16 7.90 12.38
N ILE A 187 15.09 8.83 12.19
CA ILE A 187 15.85 9.01 10.97
C ILE A 187 17.29 8.53 11.15
N ASN A 188 17.88 7.93 10.12
CA ASN A 188 19.28 7.50 10.14
C ASN A 188 20.22 8.50 9.42
N ALA A 189 21.54 8.19 9.38
CA ALA A 189 22.57 9.06 8.80
C ALA A 189 22.41 9.28 7.27
N VAL A 190 21.67 8.40 6.57
CA VAL A 190 21.37 8.57 5.14
C VAL A 190 20.01 9.23 4.91
N ALA A 191 19.45 9.83 5.95
CA ALA A 191 18.18 10.52 5.92
C ALA A 191 16.99 9.60 5.53
N SER A 192 16.99 8.37 6.03
CA SER A 192 15.89 7.41 5.82
C SER A 192 15.16 7.15 7.13
N CYS A 193 13.85 7.06 7.07
CA CYS A 193 13.01 6.89 8.24
C CYS A 193 12.80 5.40 8.56
N GLY A 194 12.77 5.08 9.85
CA GLY A 194 12.52 3.72 10.32
C GLY A 194 11.10 3.26 10.01
N ASN A 195 10.98 2.00 9.61
CA ASN A 195 9.72 1.34 9.27
C ASN A 195 8.84 2.17 8.30
N GLU A 196 9.47 2.73 7.28
CA GLU A 196 8.80 3.50 6.23
C GLU A 196 8.12 2.55 5.25
N ILE A 197 6.86 2.84 4.94
CA ILE A 197 6.01 2.04 4.05
C ILE A 197 5.31 2.99 3.09
N GLU A 198 5.33 2.66 1.80
CA GLU A 198 4.48 3.25 0.78
C GLU A 198 3.28 2.36 0.57
N CYS A 199 2.10 2.92 0.67
CA CYS A 199 0.85 2.21 0.44
C CYS A 199 0.14 2.78 -0.78
N GLU A 200 -0.59 1.92 -1.49
CA GLU A 200 -1.31 2.29 -2.70
C GLU A 200 -2.61 1.51 -2.81
N LEU A 201 -3.68 2.19 -3.20
CA LEU A 201 -4.97 1.59 -3.51
C LEU A 201 -5.35 1.91 -4.95
N ILE A 202 -5.54 0.86 -5.75
CA ILE A 202 -5.80 0.93 -7.18
C ILE A 202 -7.21 0.39 -7.45
N PHE A 203 -8.01 1.13 -8.22
CA PHE A 203 -9.28 0.67 -8.78
C PHE A 203 -9.24 0.71 -10.29
N TRP A 204 -9.91 -0.25 -10.95
CA TRP A 204 -10.02 -0.27 -12.41
C TRP A 204 -11.28 -0.98 -12.88
N ARG A 205 -11.68 -0.65 -14.09
CA ARG A 205 -12.73 -1.34 -14.83
C ARG A 205 -12.51 -1.25 -16.33
N ALA A 206 -13.17 -2.10 -17.10
CA ALA A 206 -13.23 -1.92 -18.55
C ALA A 206 -13.88 -0.57 -18.89
N SER A 207 -13.32 0.15 -19.85
CA SER A 207 -13.86 1.46 -20.26
C SER A 207 -15.24 1.31 -20.88
N LYS A 208 -16.17 2.19 -20.52
CA LYS A 208 -17.53 2.21 -21.11
C LYS A 208 -17.53 2.72 -22.55
N THR A 209 -16.56 3.54 -22.89
CA THR A 209 -16.52 4.25 -24.17
C THR A 209 -15.67 3.54 -25.21
N LYS A 210 -14.62 2.83 -24.78
CA LYS A 210 -13.65 2.19 -25.67
C LYS A 210 -13.31 0.78 -25.18
N LYS A 211 -13.69 -0.23 -25.96
CA LYS A 211 -13.52 -1.66 -25.61
C LYS A 211 -12.08 -2.11 -25.39
N THR A 212 -11.10 -1.36 -25.89
CA THR A 212 -9.66 -1.68 -25.79
C THR A 212 -8.95 -0.90 -24.67
N GLU A 213 -9.69 -0.13 -23.88
CA GLU A 213 -9.14 0.66 -22.78
C GLU A 213 -9.68 0.19 -21.44
N ILE A 214 -8.87 0.37 -20.41
CA ILE A 214 -9.19 0.13 -19.00
C ILE A 214 -9.06 1.44 -18.26
N ASP A 215 -10.16 1.93 -17.70
CA ASP A 215 -10.14 3.11 -16.83
C ASP A 215 -9.57 2.72 -15.48
N PHE A 216 -8.65 3.51 -14.93
CA PHE A 216 -8.05 3.26 -13.63
C PHE A 216 -8.01 4.51 -12.74
N SER A 217 -7.88 4.29 -11.44
CA SER A 217 -7.46 5.30 -10.48
C SER A 217 -6.53 4.68 -9.44
N SER A 218 -5.54 5.45 -8.97
CA SER A 218 -4.56 5.04 -7.96
C SER A 218 -4.38 6.18 -6.95
N TYR A 219 -4.36 5.81 -5.67
CA TYR A 219 -4.05 6.73 -4.58
C TYR A 219 -2.89 6.19 -3.74
N VAL A 220 -1.89 7.04 -3.52
CA VAL A 220 -0.67 6.70 -2.79
C VAL A 220 -0.59 7.49 -1.49
N TRP A 221 -0.22 6.83 -0.40
CA TRP A 221 0.09 7.43 0.88
C TRP A 221 1.29 6.78 1.55
N ARG A 222 1.80 7.39 2.61
CA ARG A 222 2.96 6.90 3.35
C ARG A 222 2.63 6.64 4.82
N ARG A 223 3.36 5.70 5.40
CA ARG A 223 3.41 5.45 6.84
C ARG A 223 4.87 5.32 7.26
N GLY A 224 5.19 5.73 8.48
CA GLY A 224 6.56 5.61 8.97
C GLY A 224 6.69 6.05 10.43
N SER A 225 7.85 5.80 11.01
CA SER A 225 8.26 6.41 12.25
C SER A 225 8.36 7.93 12.10
N VAL A 226 8.54 8.67 13.18
CA VAL A 226 8.71 10.13 13.13
C VAL A 226 10.07 10.48 12.51
N PRO A 227 10.14 11.26 11.41
CA PRO A 227 11.37 11.48 10.64
C PRO A 227 12.26 12.58 11.23
N ILE A 228 12.69 12.43 12.49
CA ILE A 228 13.72 13.22 13.17
C ILE A 228 14.70 12.29 13.89
N TRP A 229 15.82 12.82 14.38
CA TRP A 229 16.74 12.08 15.23
C TRP A 229 16.16 11.86 16.63
N TRP A 230 15.74 10.65 16.92
CA TRP A 230 15.24 10.24 18.21
C TRP A 230 15.45 8.76 18.47
N GLY A 231 15.34 8.35 19.70
CA GLY A 231 15.44 6.96 20.11
C GLY A 231 14.76 6.72 21.45
N VAL A 232 15.01 5.55 22.01
CA VAL A 232 14.42 5.09 23.26
C VAL A 232 15.51 4.51 24.15
N ASP A 233 15.56 4.96 25.39
CA ASP A 233 16.37 4.33 26.41
C ASP A 233 15.59 3.18 27.06
N ILE A 234 16.16 1.98 26.98
CA ILE A 234 15.62 0.80 27.66
C ILE A 234 16.10 0.88 29.11
N LYS A 235 15.24 1.33 30.02
CA LYS A 235 15.52 1.26 31.45
C LYS A 235 15.22 -0.15 31.95
N ASN A 236 16.08 -0.68 32.82
CA ASN A 236 15.98 -2.03 33.41
C ASN A 236 14.75 -2.24 34.33
N THR A 237 13.84 -1.30 34.40
CA THR A 237 12.61 -1.37 35.19
C THR A 237 11.40 -1.55 34.26
N VAL A 238 10.47 -2.40 34.66
CA VAL A 238 9.14 -2.56 34.02
C VAL A 238 8.44 -1.20 34.04
N GLY A 239 8.56 -0.44 32.96
CA GLY A 239 8.02 0.91 32.84
C GLY A 239 8.08 1.43 31.41
N GLU A 240 7.44 2.57 31.14
CA GLU A 240 7.45 3.21 29.83
C GLU A 240 8.90 3.49 29.38
N ALA A 241 9.25 3.06 28.19
CA ALA A 241 10.53 3.37 27.57
C ALA A 241 10.69 4.89 27.43
N ALA A 242 11.78 5.46 27.94
CA ALA A 242 12.01 6.89 27.87
C ALA A 242 12.40 7.30 26.44
N ILE A 243 11.57 8.10 25.80
CA ILE A 243 11.87 8.69 24.50
C ILE A 243 12.83 9.85 24.68
N TRP A 244 13.89 9.88 23.92
CA TRP A 244 14.77 11.03 23.78
C TRP A 244 14.76 11.57 22.35
N VAL A 245 14.88 12.87 22.20
CA VAL A 245 15.07 13.58 20.94
C VAL A 245 16.44 14.22 20.97
N LYS A 246 17.19 14.14 19.87
CA LYS A 246 18.52 14.73 19.77
C LYS A 246 18.43 16.23 20.03
N LYS A 247 19.15 16.70 21.04
CA LYS A 247 19.30 18.14 21.33
C LYS A 247 20.22 18.75 20.26
N ASP A 248 19.99 20.01 19.95
CA ASP A 248 20.80 20.79 19.00
C ASP A 248 20.87 20.17 17.59
N ASP A 249 19.79 19.50 17.17
CA ASP A 249 19.65 18.99 15.80
C ASP A 249 19.39 20.17 14.84
N SER A 250 20.17 20.25 13.77
CA SER A 250 19.94 21.18 12.67
C SER A 250 18.73 20.83 11.81
N TYR A 251 18.21 19.61 11.97
CA TYR A 251 17.15 19.01 11.14
C TYR A 251 17.47 18.89 9.64
N GLU A 252 18.74 18.92 9.27
CA GLU A 252 19.16 18.75 7.88
C GLU A 252 18.76 17.39 7.31
N HIS A 253 18.91 16.32 8.11
CA HIS A 253 18.49 14.97 7.71
C HIS A 253 16.97 14.89 7.49
N THR A 254 16.19 15.57 8.33
CA THR A 254 14.74 15.71 8.15
C THR A 254 14.42 16.42 6.83
N ALA A 255 15.11 17.52 6.53
CA ALA A 255 14.94 18.23 5.27
C ALA A 255 15.35 17.37 4.06
N ARG A 256 16.46 16.62 4.15
CA ARG A 256 16.89 15.68 3.09
C ARG A 256 15.86 14.56 2.87
N TYR A 257 15.28 14.03 3.94
CA TYR A 257 14.22 13.04 3.87
C TYR A 257 13.03 13.56 3.07
N PHE A 258 12.51 14.75 3.40
CA PHE A 258 11.34 15.32 2.72
C PHE A 258 11.64 15.75 1.27
N ARG A 259 12.86 16.23 0.96
CA ARG A 259 13.27 16.48 -0.45
C ARG A 259 13.24 15.19 -1.26
N ARG A 260 13.79 14.08 -0.72
CA ARG A 260 13.76 12.78 -1.38
C ARG A 260 12.33 12.28 -1.55
N LEU A 261 11.49 12.38 -0.51
CA LEU A 261 10.09 12.00 -0.58
C LEU A 261 9.38 12.73 -1.73
N ARG A 262 9.54 14.05 -1.84
CA ARG A 262 8.98 14.82 -2.96
C ARG A 262 9.50 14.35 -4.31
N SER A 263 10.81 14.18 -4.44
CA SER A 263 11.43 13.79 -5.72
C SER A 263 11.01 12.42 -6.23
N GLN A 264 10.40 11.59 -5.40
CA GLN A 264 9.85 10.30 -5.79
C GLN A 264 8.49 10.39 -6.48
N TYR A 265 7.78 11.50 -6.35
CA TYR A 265 6.43 11.67 -6.88
C TYR A 265 6.31 12.80 -7.91
N VAL A 266 7.35 13.62 -8.06
CA VAL A 266 7.35 14.70 -9.05
C VAL A 266 8.13 14.26 -10.28
N ASP A 267 7.44 14.21 -11.41
CA ASP A 267 8.02 13.80 -12.68
C ASP A 267 8.85 14.96 -13.27
N LYS A 268 10.16 14.77 -13.39
CA LYS A 268 11.07 15.78 -13.90
C LYS A 268 11.05 15.91 -15.43
N GLU A 269 10.67 14.83 -16.11
CA GLU A 269 10.73 14.76 -17.58
C GLU A 269 9.54 15.48 -18.25
N GLU A 270 8.41 15.62 -17.56
CA GLU A 270 7.23 16.31 -18.10
C GLU A 270 7.18 17.82 -17.74
N GLY A 271 8.27 18.40 -17.22
CA GLY A 271 8.27 19.81 -16.79
C GLY A 271 7.31 20.07 -15.62
N GLY A 272 7.07 19.03 -14.81
CA GLY A 272 6.18 19.10 -13.65
C GLY A 272 6.60 20.23 -12.71
N ASP A 273 5.65 21.10 -12.39
CA ASP A 273 5.87 22.20 -11.44
C ASP A 273 6.10 21.63 -10.03
N GLU A 274 7.39 21.50 -9.67
CA GLU A 274 7.79 21.04 -8.33
C GLU A 274 7.19 21.91 -7.21
N SER A 275 6.71 23.11 -7.51
CA SER A 275 6.20 24.07 -6.52
C SER A 275 4.85 23.67 -5.93
N ASN A 276 4.11 22.77 -6.58
CA ASN A 276 2.73 22.43 -6.21
C ASN A 276 2.58 21.07 -5.48
N PHE A 277 3.69 20.36 -5.18
CA PHE A 277 3.59 19.08 -4.48
C PHE A 277 3.59 19.27 -2.96
N SER A 278 2.51 18.86 -2.30
CA SER A 278 2.35 18.98 -0.84
C SER A 278 2.63 17.68 -0.10
N VAL A 279 3.21 17.79 1.10
CA VAL A 279 3.34 16.68 2.03
C VAL A 279 2.67 17.05 3.34
N THR A 280 1.63 16.32 3.71
CA THR A 280 0.96 16.49 5.00
C THR A 280 1.23 15.30 5.89
N CYS A 281 1.91 15.55 7.02
CA CYS A 281 2.16 14.55 8.04
C CYS A 281 0.99 14.51 9.04
N VAL A 282 0.25 13.41 9.08
CA VAL A 282 -0.76 13.12 10.10
C VAL A 282 -0.05 12.49 11.30
N ASN A 283 0.20 13.28 12.31
CA ASN A 283 0.95 12.88 13.51
C ASN A 283 0.02 12.28 14.56
N LEU A 284 0.13 10.97 14.80
CA LEU A 284 -0.74 10.17 15.66
C LEU A 284 -0.15 9.94 17.06
N LEU A 285 0.84 10.73 17.45
CA LEU A 285 1.45 10.66 18.77
C LEU A 285 0.49 11.15 19.86
N ARG A 286 0.63 10.59 21.06
CA ARG A 286 -0.09 11.05 22.25
C ARG A 286 0.49 12.38 22.72
N CYS A 287 -0.33 13.43 22.72
CA CYS A 287 0.10 14.79 23.07
C CYS A 287 -0.30 15.23 24.49
N ALA A 288 -0.79 14.31 25.32
CA ALA A 288 -1.15 14.63 26.70
C ALA A 288 0.09 15.01 27.55
N PRO A 289 -0.02 16.00 28.46
CA PRO A 289 1.05 16.35 29.38
C PRO A 289 1.58 15.15 30.18
N GLY A 290 2.91 15.08 30.38
CA GLY A 290 3.57 14.00 31.11
C GLY A 290 3.80 12.72 30.30
N ARG A 291 3.40 12.66 29.03
CA ARG A 291 3.69 11.54 28.14
C ARG A 291 5.03 11.76 27.41
N SER A 292 5.82 10.70 27.31
CA SER A 292 7.12 10.75 26.58
C SER A 292 6.94 11.07 25.10
N GLU A 293 5.82 10.67 24.48
CA GLU A 293 5.49 10.97 23.09
C GLU A 293 5.24 12.48 22.83
N LEU A 294 4.90 13.29 23.86
CA LEU A 294 4.75 14.74 23.72
C LEU A 294 6.08 15.39 23.29
N THR A 295 7.19 15.02 23.94
CA THR A 295 8.53 15.51 23.59
C THR A 295 8.89 15.19 22.14
N LEU A 296 8.51 13.97 21.67
CA LEU A 296 8.72 13.57 20.28
C LEU A 296 7.87 14.39 19.32
N SER A 297 6.60 14.65 19.65
CA SER A 297 5.69 15.47 18.85
C SER A 297 6.18 16.92 18.73
N GLU A 298 6.64 17.52 19.82
CA GLU A 298 7.21 18.87 19.82
C GLU A 298 8.51 18.94 18.99
N GLY A 299 9.39 17.95 19.16
CA GLY A 299 10.61 17.82 18.35
C GLY A 299 10.30 17.71 16.86
N PHE A 300 9.29 16.91 16.51
CA PHE A 300 8.85 16.76 15.13
C PHE A 300 8.31 18.06 14.54
N GLN A 301 7.48 18.79 15.25
CA GLN A 301 6.98 20.10 14.80
C GLN A 301 8.11 21.13 14.60
N LYS A 302 9.13 21.11 15.46
CA LYS A 302 10.35 21.92 15.27
C LYS A 302 11.10 21.50 14.00
N GLY A 303 11.25 20.19 13.79
CA GLY A 303 11.89 19.62 12.61
C GLY A 303 11.20 20.01 11.30
N VAL A 304 9.86 19.93 11.26
CA VAL A 304 9.08 20.35 10.08
C VAL A 304 9.21 21.85 9.82
N ARG A 305 9.12 22.69 10.84
CA ARG A 305 9.34 24.13 10.68
C ARG A 305 10.75 24.47 10.16
N SER A 306 11.77 23.74 10.63
CA SER A 306 13.14 23.90 10.13
C SER A 306 13.27 23.39 8.68
N ALA A 307 12.71 22.23 8.36
CA ALA A 307 12.72 21.69 6.99
C ALA A 307 12.03 22.62 5.99
N ASN A 308 10.89 23.23 6.34
CA ASN A 308 10.21 24.22 5.50
C ASN A 308 11.08 25.45 5.17
N LYS A 309 11.97 25.84 6.06
CA LYS A 309 12.93 26.93 5.80
C LYS A 309 14.06 26.52 4.85
N MET A 310 14.40 25.23 4.83
CA MET A 310 15.52 24.67 4.05
C MET A 310 15.10 24.16 2.68
N ILE A 311 13.80 23.93 2.46
CA ILE A 311 13.28 23.36 1.23
C ILE A 311 12.44 24.43 0.53
N SER A 312 12.96 24.96 -0.55
CA SER A 312 12.22 25.93 -1.38
C SER A 312 11.05 25.22 -2.06
N ASN A 313 9.93 25.93 -2.22
CA ASN A 313 8.77 25.51 -2.99
C ASN A 313 8.16 24.16 -2.56
N MET A 314 8.17 23.86 -1.26
CA MET A 314 7.50 22.69 -0.71
C MET A 314 6.53 23.10 0.39
N ASP A 315 5.29 22.64 0.27
CA ASP A 315 4.28 22.78 1.30
C ASP A 315 4.29 21.55 2.21
N LEU A 316 5.04 21.65 3.31
CA LEU A 316 5.15 20.61 4.30
C LEU A 316 4.36 20.99 5.56
N ARG A 317 3.31 20.23 5.85
CA ARG A 317 2.37 20.48 6.93
C ARG A 317 2.38 19.37 7.96
N VAL A 318 2.01 19.69 9.21
CA VAL A 318 1.76 18.71 10.28
C VAL A 318 0.35 18.91 10.82
N LEU A 319 -0.43 17.85 10.78
CA LEU A 319 -1.70 17.72 11.49
C LEU A 319 -1.47 16.84 12.72
N ASN A 320 -1.64 17.37 13.93
CA ASN A 320 -1.60 16.56 15.14
C ASN A 320 -2.99 15.99 15.41
N PHE A 321 -3.07 14.65 15.47
CA PHE A 321 -4.31 13.93 15.73
C PHE A 321 -4.06 12.83 16.76
N ASP A 322 -4.28 13.15 18.04
CA ASP A 322 -4.15 12.16 19.12
C ASP A 322 -5.34 11.19 19.07
N TRP A 323 -5.15 10.06 18.37
CA TRP A 323 -6.16 9.03 18.21
C TRP A 323 -6.75 8.58 19.55
N HIS A 324 -5.88 8.29 20.52
CA HIS A 324 -6.31 7.77 21.81
C HIS A 324 -7.14 8.77 22.62
N ALA A 325 -6.74 10.05 22.64
CA ALA A 325 -7.48 11.10 23.31
C ALA A 325 -8.86 11.32 22.66
N ASN A 326 -8.92 11.32 21.32
CA ASN A 326 -10.18 11.43 20.60
C ASN A 326 -11.11 10.24 20.87
N THR A 327 -10.60 8.99 20.83
CA THR A 327 -11.41 7.80 21.11
C THR A 327 -11.98 7.84 22.52
N LYS A 328 -11.20 8.28 23.50
CA LYS A 328 -11.68 8.42 24.88
C LYS A 328 -12.76 9.50 25.03
N ALA A 329 -12.67 10.58 24.26
CA ALA A 329 -13.60 11.72 24.36
C ALA A 329 -14.87 11.54 23.50
N LEU A 330 -14.77 10.95 22.31
CA LEU A 330 -15.80 10.97 21.27
C LEU A 330 -16.27 9.56 20.88
N GLY A 331 -15.66 8.51 21.41
CA GLY A 331 -15.83 7.15 20.94
C GLY A 331 -15.19 6.91 19.56
N GLU A 332 -15.30 5.70 19.03
CA GLU A 332 -14.65 5.31 17.77
C GLU A 332 -15.22 6.05 16.56
N ALA A 333 -16.54 6.06 16.40
CA ALA A 333 -17.21 6.75 15.29
C ALA A 333 -16.91 8.26 15.28
N GLY A 334 -16.94 8.90 16.45
CA GLY A 334 -16.59 10.32 16.57
C GLY A 334 -15.11 10.58 16.25
N THR A 335 -14.21 9.67 16.58
CA THR A 335 -12.79 9.74 16.23
C THR A 335 -12.57 9.65 14.73
N ILE A 336 -13.22 8.69 14.07
CA ILE A 336 -13.14 8.51 12.60
C ILE A 336 -13.68 9.75 11.89
N LYS A 337 -14.86 10.25 12.30
CA LYS A 337 -15.44 11.48 11.76
C LYS A 337 -14.49 12.67 11.98
N GLY A 338 -13.92 12.81 13.17
CA GLY A 338 -12.93 13.84 13.50
C GLY A 338 -11.68 13.77 12.62
N LEU A 339 -11.16 12.57 12.32
CA LEU A 339 -10.07 12.39 11.38
C LEU A 339 -10.48 12.86 9.98
N TRP A 340 -11.63 12.42 9.46
CA TRP A 340 -12.13 12.81 8.13
C TRP A 340 -12.26 14.32 7.99
N MET A 341 -12.85 14.98 8.96
CA MET A 341 -12.99 16.44 8.97
C MET A 341 -11.64 17.15 8.97
N SER A 342 -10.66 16.58 9.71
CA SER A 342 -9.33 17.16 9.82
C SER A 342 -8.50 17.04 8.53
N ILE A 343 -8.61 15.91 7.80
CA ILE A 343 -7.83 15.64 6.57
C ILE A 343 -8.54 16.06 5.28
N ARG A 344 -9.82 16.40 5.33
CA ARG A 344 -10.71 16.67 4.20
C ARG A 344 -10.13 17.62 3.16
N ASN A 345 -9.70 18.81 3.60
CA ASN A 345 -9.14 19.80 2.70
C ASN A 345 -7.80 19.37 2.10
N MET A 346 -7.00 18.66 2.89
CA MET A 346 -5.71 18.10 2.45
C MET A 346 -5.91 17.03 1.38
N LEU A 347 -6.89 16.13 1.57
CA LEU A 347 -7.23 15.12 0.56
C LEU A 347 -7.72 15.74 -0.74
N LYS A 348 -8.52 16.81 -0.64
CA LYS A 348 -8.98 17.55 -1.82
C LYS A 348 -7.82 18.17 -2.59
N GLU A 349 -6.83 18.75 -1.90
CA GLU A 349 -5.64 19.36 -2.51
C GLU A 349 -4.72 18.29 -3.12
N VAL A 350 -4.50 17.19 -2.42
CA VAL A 350 -3.64 16.09 -2.86
C VAL A 350 -4.24 15.35 -4.07
N GLY A 351 -5.53 15.06 -4.03
CA GLY A 351 -6.21 14.28 -5.06
C GLY A 351 -5.68 12.84 -5.17
N PHE A 352 -5.86 12.24 -6.32
CA PHE A 352 -5.39 10.90 -6.67
C PHE A 352 -5.08 10.82 -8.18
N ASN A 353 -4.38 9.79 -8.63
CA ASN A 353 -4.16 9.54 -10.04
C ASN A 353 -5.42 8.93 -10.68
N SER A 354 -5.78 9.35 -11.88
CA SER A 354 -6.77 8.67 -12.70
C SER A 354 -6.45 8.80 -14.18
N GLY A 355 -6.89 7.84 -14.97
CA GLY A 355 -6.61 7.82 -16.39
C GLY A 355 -7.09 6.55 -17.08
N ALA A 356 -6.57 6.31 -18.27
CA ALA A 356 -6.88 5.14 -19.06
C ALA A 356 -5.60 4.39 -19.47
N LEU A 357 -5.68 3.07 -19.44
CA LEU A 357 -4.69 2.14 -19.95
C LEU A 357 -5.20 1.59 -21.28
N LYS A 358 -4.43 1.77 -22.35
CA LYS A 358 -4.72 1.21 -23.67
C LYS A 358 -3.84 0.01 -23.92
N LEU A 359 -4.46 -1.14 -24.16
CA LEU A 359 -3.77 -2.35 -24.54
C LEU A 359 -3.41 -2.26 -26.04
N GLU A 360 -2.14 -2.43 -26.35
CA GLU A 360 -1.68 -2.45 -27.75
C GLU A 360 -1.91 -3.85 -28.34
N SER A 361 -2.63 -3.89 -29.46
CA SER A 361 -2.93 -5.13 -30.18
C SER A 361 -1.76 -5.67 -31.02
N ALA A 362 -0.53 -5.24 -30.76
CA ALA A 362 0.61 -5.55 -31.60
C ALA A 362 1.25 -6.91 -31.26
N ALA A 363 1.42 -7.71 -32.28
CA ALA A 363 1.90 -9.08 -32.32
C ALA A 363 3.35 -9.32 -31.89
N SER A 364 4.04 -8.38 -31.26
CA SER A 364 5.48 -8.50 -30.93
C SER A 364 5.85 -8.49 -29.45
N SER A 365 4.94 -8.18 -28.56
CA SER A 365 5.14 -8.35 -27.10
C SER A 365 3.78 -8.36 -26.39
N PRO A 366 3.48 -9.37 -25.56
CA PRO A 366 2.19 -9.45 -24.84
C PRO A 366 1.99 -8.40 -23.75
N SER A 367 2.93 -7.48 -23.54
CA SER A 367 2.95 -6.53 -22.43
C SER A 367 3.07 -5.07 -22.86
N ALA A 368 2.94 -4.73 -24.16
CA ALA A 368 2.97 -3.33 -24.58
C ALA A 368 1.63 -2.66 -24.28
N PHE A 369 1.64 -1.69 -23.37
CA PHE A 369 0.51 -0.82 -23.07
C PHE A 369 0.97 0.63 -23.02
N THR A 370 0.06 1.52 -23.39
CA THR A 370 0.22 2.97 -23.18
C THR A 370 -0.81 3.44 -22.16
N PHE A 371 -0.44 4.43 -21.36
CA PHE A 371 -1.35 5.01 -20.39
C PHE A 371 -1.41 6.52 -20.54
N THR A 372 -2.56 7.08 -20.19
CA THR A 372 -2.80 8.52 -20.16
C THR A 372 -3.38 8.90 -18.81
N PHE A 373 -2.95 10.02 -18.27
CA PHE A 373 -3.54 10.57 -17.05
C PHE A 373 -4.56 11.63 -17.38
N ASP A 374 -5.76 11.54 -16.80
CA ASP A 374 -6.73 12.63 -16.73
C ASP A 374 -6.40 13.56 -15.56
N GLN A 375 -5.89 12.97 -14.47
CA GLN A 375 -5.57 13.65 -13.23
C GLN A 375 -4.35 12.99 -12.60
N LYS A 376 -3.41 13.80 -12.11
CA LYS A 376 -2.26 13.35 -11.31
C LYS A 376 -2.43 13.75 -9.85
N GLN A 377 -2.00 12.89 -8.95
CA GLN A 377 -1.92 13.16 -7.51
C GLN A 377 -0.87 14.25 -7.26
N LYS A 378 -1.21 15.28 -6.46
CA LYS A 378 -0.40 16.49 -6.26
C LYS A 378 0.26 16.57 -4.88
N GLY A 379 0.32 15.48 -4.17
CA GLY A 379 0.89 15.44 -2.84
C GLY A 379 0.75 14.08 -2.20
N VAL A 380 1.21 13.95 -0.96
CA VAL A 380 1.10 12.71 -0.20
C VAL A 380 0.73 12.98 1.25
N LEU A 381 -0.22 12.20 1.79
CA LEU A 381 -0.44 12.11 3.22
C LEU A 381 0.53 11.08 3.80
N ARG A 382 1.18 11.45 4.92
CA ARG A 382 2.09 10.57 5.63
C ARG A 382 1.64 10.40 7.08
N TYR A 383 1.17 9.20 7.42
CA TYR A 383 0.78 8.87 8.79
C TYR A 383 2.02 8.47 9.60
N ASN A 384 2.23 9.10 10.75
CA ASN A 384 3.37 8.77 11.59
C ASN A 384 2.98 8.62 13.07
N CYS A 385 3.60 7.63 13.70
CA CYS A 385 3.64 7.45 15.13
C CYS A 385 5.06 7.00 15.55
N ALA A 386 5.25 6.53 16.77
CA ALA A 386 6.57 6.12 17.24
C ALA A 386 7.15 4.95 16.42
N ASP A 387 6.35 3.93 16.12
CA ASP A 387 6.78 2.66 15.50
C ASP A 387 6.15 2.34 14.16
N SER A 388 5.17 3.13 13.71
CA SER A 388 4.48 2.93 12.43
C SER A 388 3.77 1.57 12.30
N LEU A 389 3.18 1.07 13.37
CA LEU A 389 2.43 -0.18 13.38
C LEU A 389 0.92 0.06 13.46
N ASP A 390 0.35 -0.11 14.66
CA ASP A 390 -1.10 -0.14 14.87
C ASP A 390 -1.81 1.18 14.51
N ARG A 391 -1.42 2.29 15.15
CA ARG A 391 -2.08 3.59 14.97
C ARG A 391 -2.04 4.08 13.53
N THR A 392 -0.90 3.93 12.87
CA THR A 392 -0.76 4.37 11.48
C THR A 392 -1.57 3.48 10.54
N ASN A 393 -1.69 2.19 10.81
CA ASN A 393 -2.47 1.28 10.00
C ASN A 393 -3.96 1.60 10.09
N VAL A 394 -4.50 1.68 11.31
CA VAL A 394 -5.91 2.03 11.56
C VAL A 394 -6.25 3.41 10.99
N ALA A 395 -5.42 4.43 11.27
CA ALA A 395 -5.68 5.78 10.78
C ALA A 395 -5.58 5.87 9.24
N SER A 396 -4.70 5.11 8.60
CA SER A 396 -4.61 5.09 7.14
C SER A 396 -5.80 4.35 6.51
N PHE A 397 -6.28 3.25 7.12
CA PHE A 397 -7.50 2.58 6.66
C PHE A 397 -8.68 3.55 6.63
N PHE A 398 -8.97 4.20 7.76
CA PHE A 398 -10.07 5.17 7.78
C PHE A 398 -9.79 6.41 6.92
N GLY A 399 -8.53 6.84 6.82
CA GLY A 399 -8.13 7.96 5.97
C GLY A 399 -8.27 7.70 4.47
N VAL A 400 -8.17 6.45 4.02
CA VAL A 400 -8.33 6.11 2.60
C VAL A 400 -9.78 5.95 2.17
N VAL A 401 -10.71 5.65 3.09
CA VAL A 401 -12.14 5.46 2.76
C VAL A 401 -12.73 6.63 1.98
N PRO A 402 -12.55 7.90 2.36
CA PRO A 402 -13.04 9.03 1.58
C PRO A 402 -12.47 9.12 0.17
N VAL A 403 -11.18 8.81 0.02
CA VAL A 403 -10.52 8.82 -1.29
C VAL A 403 -11.04 7.68 -2.16
N LEU A 404 -11.24 6.50 -1.57
CA LEU A 404 -11.86 5.35 -2.22
C LEU A 404 -13.22 5.73 -2.84
N LEU A 405 -14.07 6.44 -2.09
CA LEU A 405 -15.36 6.90 -2.59
C LEU A 405 -15.21 7.83 -3.82
N GLU A 406 -14.20 8.70 -3.81
CA GLU A 406 -13.92 9.58 -4.95
C GLU A 406 -13.29 8.84 -6.14
N GLN A 407 -12.39 7.88 -5.90
CA GLN A 407 -11.84 7.02 -6.94
C GLN A 407 -12.97 6.25 -7.66
N CYS A 408 -13.87 5.66 -6.89
CA CYS A 408 -15.01 4.92 -7.44
C CYS A 408 -16.00 5.84 -8.18
N ARG A 409 -16.28 7.03 -7.64
CA ARG A 409 -17.09 8.05 -8.33
C ARG A 409 -16.45 8.48 -9.66
N LYS A 410 -15.13 8.70 -9.70
CA LYS A 410 -14.39 9.05 -10.93
C LYS A 410 -14.50 7.95 -11.98
N LEU A 411 -14.48 6.68 -11.55
CA LEU A 411 -14.64 5.52 -12.42
C LEU A 411 -16.11 5.18 -12.71
N ASP A 412 -17.06 5.97 -12.23
CA ASP A 412 -18.50 5.70 -12.33
C ASP A 412 -18.87 4.27 -11.85
N LEU A 413 -18.30 3.88 -10.70
CA LEU A 413 -18.64 2.66 -9.99
C LEU A 413 -19.74 2.95 -8.96
N ASP A 414 -20.83 2.21 -9.02
CA ASP A 414 -21.93 2.33 -8.06
C ASP A 414 -21.70 1.39 -6.89
N LEU A 415 -21.15 1.92 -5.79
CA LEU A 415 -20.87 1.15 -4.59
C LEU A 415 -22.02 1.11 -3.58
N VAL A 416 -23.10 1.85 -3.81
CA VAL A 416 -24.21 1.94 -2.85
C VAL A 416 -25.06 0.67 -2.91
N LYS A 417 -25.34 0.07 -1.76
CA LYS A 417 -26.20 -1.11 -1.65
C LYS A 417 -27.60 -0.84 -2.24
N GLN A 418 -28.16 -1.85 -2.88
CA GLN A 418 -29.52 -1.76 -3.44
C GLN A 418 -30.60 -2.15 -2.42
N SER A 419 -30.23 -2.90 -1.38
CA SER A 419 -31.14 -3.35 -0.33
C SER A 419 -30.53 -3.13 1.04
N LEU A 420 -31.38 -2.82 2.01
CA LEU A 420 -30.97 -2.78 3.42
C LEU A 420 -30.61 -4.17 3.92
N PRO A 421 -29.68 -4.28 4.90
CA PRO A 421 -29.42 -5.55 5.59
C PRO A 421 -30.69 -6.15 6.19
N GLU A 422 -30.74 -7.48 6.28
CA GLU A 422 -31.89 -8.17 6.91
C GLU A 422 -32.07 -7.68 8.36
N GLY A 423 -33.33 -7.34 8.71
CA GLY A 423 -33.69 -6.87 10.04
C GLY A 423 -33.69 -5.35 10.21
N ILE A 424 -33.19 -4.57 9.27
CA ILE A 424 -33.30 -3.11 9.30
C ILE A 424 -34.59 -2.69 8.59
N GLN A 425 -35.50 -2.06 9.33
CA GLN A 425 -36.73 -1.47 8.77
C GLN A 425 -36.37 -0.14 8.11
N ALA A 426 -36.67 -0.01 6.80
CA ALA A 426 -36.46 1.25 6.09
C ALA A 426 -37.36 2.33 6.65
N ASP A 427 -36.84 3.52 6.85
CA ASP A 427 -37.66 4.72 7.06
C ASP A 427 -38.18 5.14 5.69
N LEU A 428 -39.37 4.68 5.38
CA LEU A 428 -39.97 4.89 4.06
C LEU A 428 -40.65 6.25 3.99
N PRO A 429 -40.55 6.97 2.86
CA PRO A 429 -41.28 8.20 2.64
C PRO A 429 -42.80 7.96 2.70
N ASP A 430 -43.57 9.00 2.98
CA ASP A 430 -45.05 8.95 3.00
C ASP A 430 -45.61 8.39 1.69
N GLY A 431 -46.49 7.42 1.81
CA GLY A 431 -47.10 6.74 0.67
C GLY A 431 -46.27 5.58 0.08
N TRP A 432 -45.17 5.17 0.74
CA TRP A 432 -44.43 4.01 0.34
C TRP A 432 -44.67 2.83 1.28
N GLU A 433 -44.62 1.61 0.69
CA GLU A 433 -44.81 0.35 1.41
C GLU A 433 -43.73 -0.66 0.97
N ALA A 434 -43.11 -1.40 1.92
CA ALA A 434 -42.20 -2.50 1.63
C ALA A 434 -42.95 -3.84 1.70
N ARG A 435 -42.79 -4.68 0.68
CA ARG A 435 -43.30 -6.06 0.65
C ARG A 435 -42.21 -7.05 0.31
N LYS A 436 -42.40 -8.25 0.83
CA LYS A 436 -41.50 -9.38 0.53
C LYS A 436 -42.06 -10.20 -0.65
N ASP A 437 -41.29 -10.37 -1.68
CA ASP A 437 -41.65 -11.26 -2.80
C ASP A 437 -41.69 -12.72 -2.32
N LYS A 438 -42.76 -13.42 -2.63
CA LYS A 438 -43.03 -14.77 -2.13
C LYS A 438 -42.16 -15.84 -2.80
N VAL A 439 -41.60 -15.56 -3.97
CA VAL A 439 -40.81 -16.51 -4.75
C VAL A 439 -39.32 -16.35 -4.44
N THR A 440 -38.83 -15.10 -4.48
CA THR A 440 -37.40 -14.79 -4.32
C THR A 440 -37.02 -14.47 -2.88
N GLY A 441 -37.99 -14.18 -2.01
CA GLY A 441 -37.75 -13.73 -0.64
C GLY A 441 -37.21 -12.29 -0.52
N LYS A 442 -36.97 -11.60 -1.63
CA LYS A 442 -36.41 -10.23 -1.66
C LYS A 442 -37.49 -9.20 -1.34
N LEU A 443 -37.07 -8.09 -0.70
CA LEU A 443 -37.95 -6.93 -0.49
C LEU A 443 -38.08 -6.15 -1.79
N PHE A 444 -39.31 -5.72 -2.09
CA PHE A 444 -39.63 -4.72 -3.10
C PHE A 444 -40.49 -3.62 -2.48
N TYR A 445 -40.48 -2.46 -3.09
CA TYR A 445 -41.10 -1.25 -2.57
C TYR A 445 -42.18 -0.77 -3.53
N ILE A 446 -43.30 -0.37 -2.97
CA ILE A 446 -44.46 0.14 -3.70
C ILE A 446 -44.63 1.62 -3.37
N ASP A 447 -44.62 2.47 -4.39
CA ASP A 447 -44.96 3.86 -4.28
C ASP A 447 -46.45 4.01 -4.62
N HIS A 448 -47.28 4.24 -3.63
CA HIS A 448 -48.72 4.44 -3.82
C HIS A 448 -49.06 5.80 -4.45
N ASN A 449 -48.16 6.79 -4.39
CA ASN A 449 -48.35 8.10 -4.97
C ASN A 449 -48.25 8.05 -6.50
N THR A 450 -47.22 7.32 -7.01
CA THR A 450 -46.99 7.19 -8.45
C THR A 450 -47.51 5.87 -9.02
N LYS A 451 -48.00 4.95 -8.18
CA LYS A 451 -48.45 3.58 -8.52
C LYS A 451 -47.39 2.77 -9.21
N THR A 452 -46.15 2.92 -8.79
CA THR A 452 -44.97 2.19 -9.31
C THR A 452 -44.40 1.23 -8.28
N THR A 453 -43.67 0.22 -8.75
CA THR A 453 -42.95 -0.70 -7.90
C THR A 453 -41.47 -0.70 -8.26
N THR A 454 -40.59 -0.84 -7.26
CA THR A 454 -39.15 -0.94 -7.45
C THR A 454 -38.53 -1.96 -6.48
N TRP A 455 -37.44 -2.57 -6.89
CA TRP A 455 -36.61 -3.44 -6.02
C TRP A 455 -35.62 -2.65 -5.17
N GLU A 456 -35.43 -1.37 -5.48
CA GLU A 456 -34.52 -0.48 -4.81
C GLU A 456 -35.21 0.25 -3.65
N CYS A 457 -34.59 0.26 -2.46
CA CYS A 457 -35.08 1.02 -1.31
C CYS A 457 -35.08 2.53 -1.63
N PRO A 458 -36.21 3.26 -1.46
CA PRO A 458 -36.30 4.69 -1.76
C PRO A 458 -35.28 5.53 -0.97
N GLN A 459 -35.03 5.18 0.29
CA GLN A 459 -34.06 5.87 1.14
C GLN A 459 -32.65 5.69 0.60
N LEU A 460 -32.24 4.45 0.29
CA LEU A 460 -30.94 4.17 -0.31
C LEU A 460 -30.77 4.86 -1.67
N ARG A 461 -31.84 4.99 -2.44
CA ARG A 461 -31.81 5.72 -3.71
C ARG A 461 -31.55 7.22 -3.52
N LYS A 462 -32.12 7.83 -2.48
CA LYS A 462 -31.86 9.23 -2.12
C LYS A 462 -30.40 9.39 -1.69
N ASP A 463 -29.95 8.57 -0.75
CA ASP A 463 -28.58 8.58 -0.22
C ASP A 463 -27.54 8.33 -1.32
N ARG A 464 -27.82 7.39 -2.25
CA ARG A 464 -27.00 7.15 -3.43
C ARG A 464 -26.88 8.40 -4.30
N ASN A 465 -28.01 9.03 -4.67
CA ASN A 465 -27.99 10.21 -5.52
C ASN A 465 -27.20 11.34 -4.86
N GLU A 466 -27.30 11.50 -3.55
CA GLU A 466 -26.52 12.48 -2.80
C GLU A 466 -25.03 12.14 -2.78
N MET A 467 -24.66 10.90 -2.43
CA MET A 467 -23.26 10.45 -2.36
C MET A 467 -22.56 10.42 -3.74
N MET A 468 -23.32 10.12 -4.81
CA MET A 468 -22.75 10.04 -6.16
C MET A 468 -22.78 11.37 -6.90
N SER A 469 -23.63 12.31 -6.51
CA SER A 469 -23.78 13.61 -7.20
C SER A 469 -22.73 14.64 -6.83
N GLN A 470 -22.18 14.57 -5.62
CA GLN A 470 -21.22 15.55 -5.11
C GLN A 470 -19.93 14.89 -4.63
N PRO A 471 -18.77 15.57 -4.74
CA PRO A 471 -17.53 15.09 -4.17
C PRO A 471 -17.65 14.88 -2.65
N TRP A 472 -17.03 13.82 -2.14
CA TRP A 472 -17.03 13.50 -0.72
C TRP A 472 -16.63 14.68 0.18
N TRP A 473 -15.66 15.48 -0.22
CA TRP A 473 -15.21 16.67 0.55
C TRP A 473 -16.24 17.80 0.64
N VAL A 474 -17.36 17.70 -0.08
CA VAL A 474 -18.50 18.61 0.05
C VAL A 474 -19.54 18.07 1.01
N LEU A 475 -19.65 16.74 1.10
CA LEU A 475 -20.65 16.06 1.92
C LEU A 475 -20.22 16.02 3.40
N ASP A 476 -21.17 16.18 4.32
CA ASP A 476 -20.99 15.87 5.74
C ASP A 476 -21.34 14.40 5.99
N VAL A 477 -20.38 13.52 5.62
CA VAL A 477 -20.59 12.07 5.66
C VAL A 477 -20.40 11.54 7.08
N GLU A 478 -21.43 10.89 7.61
CA GLU A 478 -21.34 10.14 8.85
C GLU A 478 -20.75 8.75 8.63
N VAL A 479 -20.03 8.22 9.63
CA VAL A 479 -19.46 6.87 9.59
C VAL A 479 -20.56 5.82 9.37
N ALA A 480 -21.71 6.02 9.98
CA ALA A 480 -22.87 5.15 9.81
C ALA A 480 -23.33 5.11 8.34
N ASN A 481 -23.37 6.25 7.65
CA ASN A 481 -23.79 6.31 6.25
C ASN A 481 -22.86 5.49 5.35
N VAL A 482 -21.54 5.57 5.58
CA VAL A 482 -20.56 4.75 4.82
C VAL A 482 -20.79 3.26 5.10
N ARG A 483 -20.88 2.89 6.36
CA ARG A 483 -21.12 1.51 6.79
C ARG A 483 -22.41 0.92 6.22
N ASP A 484 -23.50 1.68 6.31
CA ASP A 484 -24.82 1.17 6.01
C ASP A 484 -25.11 1.18 4.50
N ASN A 485 -24.54 2.12 3.76
CA ASN A 485 -24.83 2.34 2.34
C ASN A 485 -23.78 1.76 1.39
N ILE A 486 -22.50 1.65 1.79
CA ILE A 486 -21.46 1.15 0.89
C ILE A 486 -21.37 -0.38 0.90
N SER A 487 -20.95 -0.97 -0.21
CA SER A 487 -20.75 -2.41 -0.38
C SER A 487 -20.00 -3.02 0.81
N THR A 488 -20.68 -3.91 1.53
CA THR A 488 -20.09 -4.61 2.68
C THR A 488 -18.94 -5.49 2.25
N GLU A 489 -19.05 -6.14 1.09
CA GLU A 489 -18.00 -7.00 0.53
C GLU A 489 -16.70 -6.22 0.30
N LEU A 490 -16.76 -5.04 -0.32
CA LEU A 490 -15.61 -4.18 -0.53
C LEU A 490 -14.96 -3.75 0.79
N LEU A 491 -15.76 -3.21 1.72
CA LEU A 491 -15.24 -2.70 2.99
C LEU A 491 -14.64 -3.81 3.85
N THR A 492 -15.29 -4.99 3.91
CA THR A 492 -14.79 -6.15 4.69
C THR A 492 -13.51 -6.71 4.08
N SER A 493 -13.46 -6.86 2.75
CA SER A 493 -12.27 -7.36 2.08
C SER A 493 -11.08 -6.42 2.22
N LEU A 494 -11.29 -5.11 2.08
CA LEU A 494 -10.23 -4.13 2.33
C LEU A 494 -9.74 -4.15 3.77
N MET A 495 -10.65 -4.22 4.73
CA MET A 495 -10.30 -4.29 6.14
C MET A 495 -9.47 -5.54 6.47
N GLU A 496 -9.81 -6.69 5.88
CA GLU A 496 -9.03 -7.91 6.05
C GLU A 496 -7.63 -7.79 5.43
N GLN A 497 -7.51 -7.14 4.25
CA GLN A 497 -6.21 -6.83 3.66
C GLN A 497 -5.37 -5.90 4.54
N PHE A 498 -5.95 -4.86 5.12
CA PHE A 498 -5.24 -3.97 6.07
C PHE A 498 -4.82 -4.69 7.35
N LYS A 499 -5.61 -5.66 7.80
CA LYS A 499 -5.27 -6.50 8.96
C LYS A 499 -4.09 -7.41 8.65
N VAL A 500 -4.13 -8.14 7.53
CA VAL A 500 -3.04 -9.02 7.09
C VAL A 500 -1.75 -8.23 6.87
N GLU A 501 -1.83 -7.06 6.21
CA GLU A 501 -0.70 -6.16 6.01
C GLU A 501 -0.12 -5.65 7.35
N GLY A 502 -0.99 -5.25 8.27
CA GLY A 502 -0.59 -4.81 9.60
C GLY A 502 0.12 -5.89 10.41
N ASP A 503 -0.41 -7.12 10.39
CA ASP A 503 0.22 -8.28 11.03
C ASP A 503 1.57 -8.61 10.41
N LEU A 504 1.68 -8.57 9.08
CA LEU A 504 2.93 -8.78 8.36
C LEU A 504 4.00 -7.77 8.78
N ASN A 505 3.68 -6.47 8.77
CA ASN A 505 4.61 -5.43 9.16
C ASN A 505 5.01 -5.53 10.63
N ALA A 506 4.08 -5.89 11.51
CA ALA A 506 4.35 -6.11 12.91
C ALA A 506 5.30 -7.31 13.12
N MET A 507 5.07 -8.42 12.43
CA MET A 507 5.97 -9.59 12.47
C MET A 507 7.38 -9.25 11.99
N LEU A 508 7.52 -8.53 10.89
CA LEU A 508 8.83 -8.11 10.36
C LEU A 508 9.57 -7.13 11.27
N TYR A 509 8.85 -6.37 12.10
CA TYR A 509 9.44 -5.32 12.94
C TYR A 509 9.58 -5.72 14.41
N THR A 510 8.64 -6.52 14.95
CA THR A 510 8.60 -6.89 16.38
C THR A 510 8.73 -8.39 16.65
N GLY A 511 8.56 -9.23 15.62
CA GLY A 511 8.45 -10.68 15.77
C GLY A 511 7.09 -11.15 16.32
N SER A 512 6.09 -10.26 16.42
CA SER A 512 4.74 -10.57 16.89
C SER A 512 3.68 -9.91 16.02
N ARG A 513 2.45 -10.43 16.04
CA ARG A 513 1.33 -9.83 15.32
C ARG A 513 0.97 -8.45 15.86
N ALA A 514 0.30 -7.66 15.05
CA ALA A 514 -0.21 -6.35 15.43
C ALA A 514 -1.27 -6.47 16.53
N MET A 515 -1.26 -5.54 17.48
CA MET A 515 -2.26 -5.51 18.56
C MET A 515 -3.63 -5.05 18.07
N HIS A 516 -3.67 -4.22 17.03
CA HIS A 516 -4.91 -3.69 16.46
C HIS A 516 -5.68 -4.69 15.60
N SER A 517 -5.12 -5.87 15.30
CA SER A 517 -5.85 -6.95 14.60
C SER A 517 -7.16 -7.28 15.32
N SER A 518 -7.17 -7.21 16.67
CA SER A 518 -8.38 -7.34 17.47
C SER A 518 -9.31 -6.13 17.36
N ILE A 519 -8.78 -4.91 17.18
CA ILE A 519 -9.58 -3.68 17.01
C ILE A 519 -10.23 -3.65 15.63
N LEU A 520 -9.49 -4.00 14.58
CA LEU A 520 -10.04 -4.13 13.23
C LEU A 520 -11.07 -5.27 13.17
N GLN A 521 -10.89 -6.36 13.91
CA GLN A 521 -11.90 -7.41 14.07
C GLN A 521 -13.13 -6.89 14.82
N GLN A 522 -12.95 -6.08 15.87
CA GLN A 522 -14.06 -5.47 16.61
C GLN A 522 -14.81 -4.44 15.75
N VAL A 523 -14.13 -3.72 14.86
CA VAL A 523 -14.77 -2.83 13.89
C VAL A 523 -15.55 -3.64 12.84
N SER A 524 -15.08 -4.83 12.47
CA SER A 524 -15.87 -5.84 11.72
C SER A 524 -17.08 -6.30 12.52
N PHE A 525 -16.92 -6.59 13.81
CA PHE A 525 -18.00 -6.94 14.73
C PHE A 525 -18.90 -5.73 15.03
N VAL A 526 -18.41 -4.52 15.13
CA VAL A 526 -19.21 -3.31 15.25
C VAL A 526 -20.00 -3.05 13.96
N LEU A 527 -19.47 -3.40 12.81
CA LEU A 527 -20.25 -3.45 11.56
C LEU A 527 -21.30 -4.57 11.58
N LEU A 528 -21.10 -5.66 12.35
CA LEU A 528 -22.02 -6.79 12.47
C LEU A 528 -22.86 -6.77 13.77
N PHE A 529 -22.36 -6.27 14.91
CA PHE A 529 -23.00 -6.38 16.22
C PHE A 529 -24.01 -5.29 16.56
N PHE A 530 -23.99 -4.12 15.90
CA PHE A 530 -25.13 -3.21 16.02
C PHE A 530 -26.41 -3.76 15.39
N SER A 531 -26.31 -4.80 14.55
CA SER A 531 -27.48 -5.57 14.10
C SER A 531 -28.02 -6.55 15.16
N PHE A 532 -27.24 -6.93 16.18
CA PHE A 532 -27.64 -7.93 17.18
C PHE A 532 -28.03 -7.33 18.55
N PHE A 533 -27.55 -6.14 18.92
CA PHE A 533 -27.89 -5.52 20.20
C PHE A 533 -29.13 -4.61 20.18
N ALA A 534 -29.69 -4.33 19.03
CA ALA A 534 -31.01 -3.68 18.94
C ALA A 534 -32.20 -4.64 19.26
N CYS A 535 -31.92 -5.94 19.44
CA CYS A 535 -32.95 -6.95 19.74
C CYS A 535 -32.95 -7.51 21.17
N SER A 536 -32.18 -6.93 22.12
CA SER A 536 -32.18 -7.43 23.52
C SER A 536 -32.09 -6.31 24.56
N LEU A 537 -32.99 -5.33 24.45
CA LEU A 537 -33.41 -4.47 25.55
C LEU A 537 -34.93 -4.23 25.39
N ASP A 538 -35.67 -5.25 25.77
CA ASP A 538 -37.04 -5.14 26.32
C ASP A 538 -37.03 -5.81 27.68
#